data_3cf693d56873469b406530ee77dba0ef
#
_entry.id   3cf693d56873469b406530ee77dba0ef
#
_cell.length_a   1.000
_cell.length_b   1.000
_cell.length_c   1.000
_cell.angle_alpha   90.00
_cell.angle_beta   90.00
_cell.angle_gamma   90.00
#
_symmetry.space_group_name_H-M   'P 1'
#
loop_
_entity.id
_entity.type
_entity.pdbx_description
1 polymer ?
#
loop_
_entity_poly.entity_id
_entity_poly.type
_entity_poly.pdbx_seq_one_letter_code
_entity_poly.pdbx_strand_id
1 'polypeptide(L)'
;RQRQMCIRDSYIGLRVDLTPINEYLKKKNEGEEVFPYTMFHIITAALIKVITLRPKLNRFIANCNFYQRNEVTASFIVKKKFSDNGGESLAFIHAKDEETVDTLHEQLFKKIMNCRSEETGDSTEGAMDILNKMPRWLSKTAIKIICWLDRHGWVPKSMVESDPYYSSVVLSNLGSIGLKCGYHHLTNWGTCSLFCIVGEKKMAPYFTADGSYEMRETLDLGLTIDERLADGYYYSKSIKLLKYLLEHPELLERPANEEVDYDHH
;
A
#
# COMPACT_ATOMS: atom_id res chain seq x y z
N ARG A 1 -4.64 -21.02 -16.24
CA ARG A 1 -3.93 -19.89 -15.61
C ARG A 1 -4.89 -18.82 -15.07
N GLN A 2 -5.91 -18.38 -15.82
CA GLN A 2 -6.91 -17.39 -15.35
C GLN A 2 -7.71 -17.85 -14.14
N ARG A 3 -8.08 -19.15 -14.03
CA ARG A 3 -8.78 -19.68 -12.84
C ARG A 3 -7.95 -19.61 -11.55
N GLN A 4 -6.62 -19.70 -11.62
CA GLN A 4 -5.77 -19.60 -10.44
C GLN A 4 -5.65 -18.15 -9.92
N MET A 5 -5.77 -17.15 -10.78
CA MET A 5 -5.80 -15.74 -10.36
C MET A 5 -7.10 -15.38 -9.62
N CYS A 6 -8.26 -15.84 -10.13
CA CYS A 6 -9.57 -15.52 -9.55
C CYS A 6 -9.85 -16.19 -8.20
N ILE A 7 -9.13 -17.25 -7.84
CA ILE A 7 -9.35 -18.00 -6.58
C ILE A 7 -8.54 -17.41 -5.42
N ARG A 8 -7.54 -16.58 -5.71
CA ARG A 8 -6.60 -16.04 -4.73
C ARG A 8 -7.01 -14.69 -4.18
N ASP A 9 -7.58 -13.86 -5.02
CA ASP A 9 -7.83 -12.45 -4.73
C ASP A 9 -9.20 -12.28 -4.09
N SER A 10 -9.25 -11.74 -2.89
CA SER A 10 -10.47 -11.29 -2.24
C SER A 10 -10.48 -9.76 -2.17
N TYR A 11 -11.65 -9.16 -2.40
CA TYR A 11 -11.83 -7.71 -2.49
C TYR A 11 -12.65 -7.20 -1.33
N ILE A 12 -12.11 -6.21 -0.62
CA ILE A 12 -12.76 -5.60 0.54
C ILE A 12 -12.85 -4.10 0.30
N GLY A 13 -14.07 -3.56 0.31
CA GLY A 13 -14.32 -2.12 0.30
C GLY A 13 -14.45 -1.58 1.72
N LEU A 14 -13.78 -0.48 2.02
CA LEU A 14 -13.90 0.21 3.29
C LEU A 14 -14.18 1.69 3.02
N ARG A 15 -15.31 2.20 3.53
CA ARG A 15 -15.58 3.63 3.55
C ARG A 15 -15.02 4.24 4.83
N VAL A 16 -14.28 5.31 4.68
CA VAL A 16 -13.60 6.04 5.75
C VAL A 16 -14.25 7.41 5.89
N ASP A 17 -14.68 7.76 7.11
CA ASP A 17 -15.03 9.11 7.49
C ASP A 17 -13.75 9.92 7.67
N LEU A 18 -13.61 11.02 6.95
CA LEU A 18 -12.42 11.86 7.00
C LEU A 18 -12.45 12.90 8.11
N THR A 19 -13.57 13.03 8.84
CA THR A 19 -13.71 14.05 9.90
C THR A 19 -12.59 13.92 10.95
N PRO A 20 -12.34 12.75 11.57
CA PRO A 20 -11.27 12.62 12.56
C PRO A 20 -9.88 12.87 11.97
N ILE A 21 -9.64 12.38 10.75
CA ILE A 21 -8.37 12.56 10.06
C ILE A 21 -8.12 14.03 9.73
N ASN A 22 -9.13 14.75 9.24
CA ASN A 22 -9.00 16.16 8.91
C ASN A 22 -8.75 17.03 10.17
N GLU A 23 -9.41 16.72 11.27
CA GLU A 23 -9.17 17.39 12.55
C GLU A 23 -7.75 17.14 13.07
N TYR A 24 -7.29 15.91 13.01
CA TYR A 24 -5.92 15.53 13.36
C TYR A 24 -4.90 16.25 12.48
N LEU A 25 -5.07 16.20 11.16
CA LEU A 25 -4.17 16.83 10.20
C LEU A 25 -4.12 18.34 10.37
N LYS A 26 -5.24 19.00 10.70
CA LYS A 26 -5.27 20.43 10.97
C LYS A 26 -4.36 20.79 12.14
N LYS A 27 -4.44 20.04 13.25
CA LYS A 27 -3.57 20.24 14.42
C LYS A 27 -2.12 19.90 14.13
N LYS A 28 -1.88 18.78 13.44
CA LYS A 28 -0.53 18.27 13.16
C LYS A 28 0.26 19.17 12.21
N ASN A 29 -0.43 19.86 11.30
CA ASN A 29 0.17 20.77 10.33
C ASN A 29 0.32 22.21 10.83
N GLU A 30 -0.03 22.50 12.08
CA GLU A 30 0.22 23.82 12.66
C GLU A 30 1.72 24.10 12.74
N GLY A 31 2.23 25.01 11.85
CA GLY A 31 3.64 25.36 11.75
C GLY A 31 4.46 24.52 10.74
N GLU A 32 3.86 23.54 10.07
CA GLU A 32 4.53 22.74 9.03
C GLU A 32 4.17 23.29 7.64
N GLU A 33 5.07 24.09 7.06
CA GLU A 33 4.83 24.74 5.76
C GLU A 33 5.49 24.00 4.57
N VAL A 34 6.55 23.22 4.82
CA VAL A 34 7.39 22.68 3.75
C VAL A 34 6.82 21.37 3.17
N PHE A 35 6.41 20.46 4.05
CA PHE A 35 5.88 19.15 3.65
C PHE A 35 4.76 18.73 4.59
N PRO A 36 3.52 19.21 4.39
CA PRO A 36 2.44 18.94 5.32
C PRO A 36 2.05 17.46 5.34
N TYR A 37 1.63 16.99 6.51
CA TYR A 37 0.98 15.69 6.65
C TYR A 37 -0.30 15.65 5.83
N THR A 38 -0.52 14.54 5.17
CA THR A 38 -1.71 14.31 4.33
C THR A 38 -2.42 13.04 4.78
N MET A 39 -3.65 12.84 4.32
CA MET A 39 -4.36 11.58 4.58
C MET A 39 -3.60 10.35 4.05
N PHE A 40 -2.74 10.50 3.03
CA PHE A 40 -1.90 9.40 2.55
C PHE A 40 -0.89 8.94 3.59
N HIS A 41 -0.31 9.85 4.37
CA HIS A 41 0.55 9.52 5.52
C HIS A 41 -0.22 8.70 6.56
N ILE A 42 -1.43 9.15 6.91
CA ILE A 42 -2.28 8.48 7.90
C ILE A 42 -2.67 7.08 7.44
N ILE A 43 -3.13 6.94 6.21
CA ILE A 43 -3.51 5.63 5.65
C ILE A 43 -2.30 4.68 5.59
N THR A 44 -1.13 5.19 5.18
CA THR A 44 0.10 4.38 5.10
C THR A 44 0.56 3.94 6.48
N ALA A 45 0.58 4.86 7.47
CA ALA A 45 0.93 4.54 8.86
C ALA A 45 -0.04 3.53 9.49
N ALA A 46 -1.36 3.70 9.25
CA ALA A 46 -2.37 2.77 9.72
C ALA A 46 -2.18 1.37 9.13
N LEU A 47 -1.91 1.26 7.83
CA LEU A 47 -1.64 -0.03 7.18
C LEU A 47 -0.37 -0.69 7.71
N ILE A 48 0.72 0.06 7.89
CA ILE A 48 1.96 -0.44 8.49
C ILE A 48 1.68 -0.98 9.89
N LYS A 49 1.00 -0.20 10.75
CA LYS A 49 0.65 -0.62 12.12
C LYS A 49 -0.25 -1.86 12.12
N VAL A 50 -1.25 -1.92 11.25
CA VAL A 50 -2.10 -3.11 11.11
C VAL A 50 -1.29 -4.34 10.68
N ILE A 51 -0.40 -4.22 9.69
CA ILE A 51 0.41 -5.35 9.21
C ILE A 51 1.39 -5.81 10.30
N THR A 52 1.95 -4.88 11.08
CA THR A 52 2.84 -5.19 12.22
C THR A 52 2.10 -5.95 13.32
N LEU A 53 0.92 -5.47 13.73
CA LEU A 53 0.10 -6.09 14.78
C LEU A 53 -0.62 -7.35 14.31
N ARG A 54 -0.77 -7.54 13.00
CA ARG A 54 -1.46 -8.67 12.38
C ARG A 54 -0.54 -9.43 11.43
N PRO A 55 0.45 -10.19 11.94
CA PRO A 55 1.57 -10.72 11.16
C PRO A 55 1.17 -11.68 10.03
N LYS A 56 -0.01 -12.33 10.08
CA LYS A 56 -0.46 -13.14 8.93
C LYS A 56 -0.66 -12.30 7.66
N LEU A 57 -0.93 -10.98 7.77
CA LEU A 57 -1.00 -10.08 6.62
C LEU A 57 0.37 -9.88 5.95
N ASN A 58 1.45 -10.09 6.69
CA ASN A 58 2.83 -9.97 6.21
C ASN A 58 3.40 -11.31 5.70
N ARG A 59 2.54 -12.21 5.24
CA ARG A 59 2.92 -13.50 4.66
C ARG A 59 2.80 -13.48 3.15
N PHE A 60 3.46 -14.45 2.53
CA PHE A 60 3.30 -14.74 1.11
C PHE A 60 3.48 -16.23 0.84
N ILE A 61 3.09 -16.65 -0.35
CA ILE A 61 3.25 -18.03 -0.82
C ILE A 61 4.21 -18.03 -1.99
N ALA A 62 5.30 -18.78 -1.87
CA ALA A 62 6.22 -19.07 -2.95
C ALA A 62 6.49 -20.59 -2.98
N ASN A 63 6.56 -21.15 -4.18
CA ASN A 63 6.81 -22.59 -4.38
C ASN A 63 5.93 -23.50 -3.47
N CYS A 64 4.64 -23.18 -3.34
CA CYS A 64 3.66 -23.89 -2.51
C CYS A 64 3.94 -23.89 -0.98
N ASN A 65 4.83 -23.04 -0.51
CA ASN A 65 5.14 -22.87 0.91
C ASN A 65 4.74 -21.49 1.40
N PHE A 66 4.38 -21.42 2.70
CA PHE A 66 4.14 -20.17 3.39
C PHE A 66 5.44 -19.59 3.92
N TYR A 67 5.62 -18.31 3.68
CA TYR A 67 6.76 -17.55 4.19
C TYR A 67 6.25 -16.35 4.98
N GLN A 68 6.94 -16.00 6.06
CA GLN A 68 6.76 -14.78 6.83
C GLN A 68 7.84 -13.80 6.43
N ARG A 69 7.48 -12.54 6.13
CA ARG A 69 8.47 -11.48 5.92
C ARG A 69 9.11 -11.09 7.24
N ASN A 70 10.39 -10.72 7.18
CA ASN A 70 11.15 -10.26 8.36
C ASN A 70 10.91 -8.78 8.68
N GLU A 71 10.37 -8.03 7.71
CA GLU A 71 10.10 -6.60 7.84
C GLU A 71 8.76 -6.25 7.17
N VAL A 72 8.20 -5.12 7.54
CA VAL A 72 7.01 -4.56 6.87
C VAL A 72 7.49 -3.54 5.86
N THR A 73 7.08 -3.70 4.60
CA THR A 73 7.44 -2.79 3.52
C THR A 73 6.19 -2.26 2.83
N ALA A 74 6.15 -0.97 2.60
CA ALA A 74 5.10 -0.32 1.82
C ALA A 74 5.70 0.27 0.54
N SER A 75 5.08 0.01 -0.60
CA SER A 75 5.49 0.60 -1.86
C SER A 75 4.36 1.42 -2.47
N PHE A 76 4.72 2.46 -3.20
CA PHE A 76 3.74 3.31 -3.88
C PHE A 76 4.38 3.99 -5.10
N ILE A 77 3.50 4.41 -6.02
CA ILE A 77 3.90 5.06 -7.25
C ILE A 77 3.92 6.58 -7.03
N VAL A 78 5.04 7.22 -7.36
CA VAL A 78 5.21 8.67 -7.37
C VAL A 78 5.23 9.14 -8.82
N LYS A 79 4.27 9.98 -9.21
CA LYS A 79 4.33 10.65 -10.52
C LYS A 79 5.35 11.79 -10.48
N LYS A 80 6.37 11.74 -11.36
CA LYS A 80 7.38 12.80 -11.49
C LYS A 80 6.76 14.09 -12.03
N LYS A 81 5.84 13.97 -13.01
CA LYS A 81 5.04 15.07 -13.58
C LYS A 81 3.63 14.60 -13.85
N PHE A 82 2.62 15.40 -13.52
CA PHE A 82 1.22 15.13 -13.86
C PHE A 82 0.95 15.46 -15.34
N SER A 83 1.39 14.56 -16.23
CA SER A 83 1.14 14.61 -17.68
C SER A 83 1.07 13.20 -18.22
N ASP A 84 0.47 13.01 -19.41
CA ASP A 84 0.32 11.68 -20.03
C ASP A 84 1.67 11.00 -20.29
N ASN A 85 2.72 11.77 -20.58
CA ASN A 85 4.09 11.31 -20.79
C ASN A 85 4.98 11.50 -19.55
N GLY A 86 4.39 11.83 -18.38
CA GLY A 86 5.14 12.01 -17.14
C GLY A 86 5.66 10.68 -16.62
N GLY A 87 6.97 10.56 -16.41
CA GLY A 87 7.59 9.38 -15.80
C GLY A 87 7.00 9.10 -14.43
N GLU A 88 6.95 7.82 -14.08
CA GLU A 88 6.56 7.32 -12.76
C GLU A 88 7.82 6.80 -12.07
N SER A 89 7.93 6.99 -10.78
CA SER A 89 8.99 6.42 -9.95
C SER A 89 8.37 5.62 -8.83
N LEU A 90 9.06 4.56 -8.44
CA LEU A 90 8.63 3.69 -7.37
C LEU A 90 9.31 4.12 -6.08
N ALA A 91 8.53 4.29 -5.04
CA ALA A 91 9.03 4.59 -3.71
C ALA A 91 8.74 3.43 -2.76
N PHE A 92 9.73 3.10 -1.93
CA PHE A 92 9.67 2.06 -0.93
C PHE A 92 9.89 2.65 0.45
N ILE A 93 9.07 2.24 1.39
CA ILE A 93 9.22 2.47 2.82
C ILE A 93 9.55 1.12 3.46
N HIS A 94 10.63 1.09 4.21
CA HIS A 94 10.99 -0.02 5.10
C HIS A 94 10.61 0.38 6.52
N ALA A 95 9.49 -0.14 7.00
CA ALA A 95 9.00 0.20 8.32
C ALA A 95 9.75 -0.60 9.38
N LYS A 96 10.14 0.07 10.44
CA LYS A 96 10.67 -0.55 11.66
C LYS A 96 9.52 -0.94 12.58
N ASP A 97 9.76 -1.84 13.52
CA ASP A 97 8.75 -2.22 14.52
C ASP A 97 8.27 -1.01 15.36
N GLU A 98 9.16 -0.04 15.56
CA GLU A 98 8.87 1.21 16.29
C GLU A 98 8.43 2.35 15.36
N GLU A 99 7.99 2.05 14.13
CA GLU A 99 7.57 3.08 13.18
C GLU A 99 6.38 3.88 13.71
N THR A 100 6.44 5.21 13.53
CA THR A 100 5.38 6.16 13.89
C THR A 100 4.98 6.98 12.67
N VAL A 101 3.89 7.72 12.76
CA VAL A 101 3.49 8.63 11.68
C VAL A 101 4.56 9.68 11.40
N ASP A 102 5.34 10.10 12.40
CA ASP A 102 6.38 11.12 12.25
C ASP A 102 7.63 10.56 11.57
N THR A 103 8.09 9.38 11.97
CA THR A 103 9.23 8.72 11.29
C THR A 103 8.87 8.34 9.87
N LEU A 104 7.64 7.92 9.61
CA LEU A 104 7.11 7.67 8.28
C LEU A 104 7.09 8.94 7.43
N HIS A 105 6.67 10.08 7.99
CA HIS A 105 6.65 11.38 7.33
C HIS A 105 8.05 11.77 6.84
N GLU A 106 9.07 11.64 7.69
CA GLU A 106 10.46 11.91 7.30
C GLU A 106 10.95 10.99 6.17
N GLN A 107 10.60 9.69 6.23
CA GLN A 107 10.96 8.74 5.17
C GLN A 107 10.28 9.09 3.85
N LEU A 108 8.98 9.42 3.89
CA LEU A 108 8.21 9.85 2.72
C LEU A 108 8.78 11.11 2.10
N PHE A 109 9.09 12.12 2.93
CA PHE A 109 9.73 13.36 2.45
C PHE A 109 11.02 13.07 1.69
N LYS A 110 11.95 12.32 2.30
CA LYS A 110 13.24 11.96 1.70
C LYS A 110 13.05 11.20 0.37
N LYS A 111 12.14 10.20 0.36
CA LYS A 111 11.89 9.38 -0.84
C LYS A 111 11.23 10.18 -1.97
N ILE A 112 10.21 10.99 -1.68
CA ILE A 112 9.51 11.80 -2.68
C ILE A 112 10.45 12.86 -3.26
N MET A 113 11.25 13.53 -2.43
CA MET A 113 12.21 14.51 -2.91
C MET A 113 13.28 13.88 -3.80
N ASN A 114 13.82 12.72 -3.41
CA ASN A 114 14.77 11.98 -4.25
C ASN A 114 14.15 11.56 -5.59
N CYS A 115 12.94 10.97 -5.58
CA CYS A 115 12.25 10.58 -6.81
C CYS A 115 11.98 11.76 -7.77
N ARG A 116 11.80 12.97 -7.24
CA ARG A 116 11.57 14.18 -8.04
C ARG A 116 12.85 14.85 -8.52
N SER A 117 13.96 14.70 -7.80
CA SER A 117 15.26 15.28 -8.12
C SER A 117 16.09 14.44 -9.09
N GLU A 118 15.86 13.12 -9.13
CA GLU A 118 16.58 12.24 -10.04
C GLU A 118 16.01 12.35 -11.46
N GLU A 119 16.79 12.96 -12.36
CA GLU A 119 16.56 12.92 -13.81
C GLU A 119 16.88 11.54 -14.42
N THR A 120 17.54 10.67 -13.67
CA THR A 120 17.95 9.34 -14.10
C THR A 120 16.79 8.35 -13.97
N GLY A 121 16.49 7.62 -15.05
CA GLY A 121 15.49 6.57 -15.07
C GLY A 121 15.73 5.51 -14.00
N ASP A 122 14.66 5.00 -13.42
CA ASP A 122 14.67 3.87 -12.47
C ASP A 122 15.46 2.68 -13.07
N SER A 123 16.16 1.95 -12.22
CA SER A 123 16.86 0.71 -12.62
C SER A 123 15.94 -0.28 -13.36
N THR A 124 14.64 -0.23 -13.05
CA THR A 124 13.58 -1.01 -13.69
C THR A 124 13.30 -0.52 -15.13
N GLU A 125 13.30 0.80 -15.38
CA GLU A 125 13.18 1.36 -16.72
C GLU A 125 14.38 0.96 -17.59
N GLY A 126 15.60 1.02 -17.04
CA GLY A 126 16.81 0.59 -17.74
C GLY A 126 16.81 -0.89 -18.12
N ALA A 127 16.32 -1.76 -17.23
CA ALA A 127 16.17 -3.19 -17.51
C ALA A 127 15.10 -3.47 -18.57
N MET A 128 13.98 -2.75 -18.53
CA MET A 128 12.92 -2.83 -19.56
C MET A 128 13.40 -2.35 -20.92
N ASP A 129 14.19 -1.28 -20.97
CA ASP A 129 14.78 -0.77 -22.22
C ASP A 129 15.75 -1.76 -22.85
N ILE A 130 16.54 -2.45 -22.05
CA ILE A 130 17.41 -3.54 -22.52
C ILE A 130 16.58 -4.67 -23.09
N LEU A 131 15.52 -5.11 -22.39
CA LEU A 131 14.61 -6.16 -22.84
C LEU A 131 13.89 -5.79 -24.15
N ASN A 132 13.51 -4.51 -24.30
CA ASN A 132 12.85 -4.02 -25.52
C ASN A 132 13.77 -3.96 -26.73
N LYS A 133 15.08 -3.76 -26.54
CA LYS A 133 16.10 -3.77 -27.60
C LYS A 133 16.52 -5.18 -28.04
N MET A 134 16.17 -6.20 -27.25
CA MET A 134 16.51 -7.60 -27.57
C MET A 134 15.56 -8.21 -28.61
N PRO A 135 16.03 -9.18 -29.44
CA PRO A 135 15.15 -10.00 -30.28
C PRO A 135 14.07 -10.68 -29.44
N ARG A 136 12.83 -10.73 -29.94
CA ARG A 136 11.64 -11.23 -29.18
C ARG A 136 11.81 -12.64 -28.61
N TRP A 137 12.56 -13.53 -29.26
CA TRP A 137 12.81 -14.88 -28.75
C TRP A 137 13.72 -14.87 -27.53
N LEU A 138 14.71 -13.96 -27.49
CA LEU A 138 15.65 -13.81 -26.39
C LEU A 138 14.94 -13.16 -25.18
N SER A 139 14.16 -12.09 -25.41
CA SER A 139 13.35 -11.44 -24.37
C SER A 139 12.36 -12.43 -23.72
N LYS A 140 11.68 -13.25 -24.55
CA LYS A 140 10.77 -14.30 -24.03
C LYS A 140 11.50 -15.35 -23.19
N THR A 141 12.71 -15.71 -23.56
CA THR A 141 13.51 -16.69 -22.83
C THR A 141 14.01 -16.10 -21.52
N ALA A 142 14.50 -14.86 -21.54
CA ALA A 142 14.91 -14.13 -20.33
C ALA A 142 13.74 -13.99 -19.32
N ILE A 143 12.56 -13.56 -19.78
CA ILE A 143 11.36 -13.46 -18.93
C ILE A 143 10.97 -14.82 -18.35
N LYS A 144 11.05 -15.91 -19.12
CA LYS A 144 10.76 -17.26 -18.60
C LYS A 144 11.74 -17.68 -17.52
N ILE A 145 13.02 -17.37 -17.68
CA ILE A 145 14.06 -17.66 -16.69
C ILE A 145 13.80 -16.84 -15.41
N ILE A 146 13.54 -15.56 -15.55
CA ILE A 146 13.23 -14.68 -14.40
C ILE A 146 11.98 -15.17 -13.67
N CYS A 147 10.88 -15.49 -14.38
CA CYS A 147 9.68 -16.08 -13.77
C CYS A 147 9.93 -17.44 -13.13
N TRP A 148 10.88 -18.21 -13.64
CA TRP A 148 11.27 -19.49 -13.04
C TRP A 148 12.06 -19.25 -11.76
N LEU A 149 13.00 -18.30 -11.74
CA LEU A 149 13.73 -17.87 -10.55
C LEU A 149 12.79 -17.34 -9.47
N ASP A 150 11.79 -16.51 -9.85
CA ASP A 150 10.78 -15.97 -8.94
C ASP A 150 10.00 -17.09 -8.24
N ARG A 151 9.55 -18.10 -8.99
CA ARG A 151 8.84 -19.25 -8.41
C ARG A 151 9.67 -20.05 -7.40
N HIS A 152 10.99 -20.07 -7.56
CA HIS A 152 11.89 -20.80 -6.67
C HIS A 152 12.47 -19.93 -5.55
N GLY A 153 12.13 -18.64 -5.51
CA GLY A 153 12.66 -17.69 -4.52
C GLY A 153 14.14 -17.36 -4.74
N TRP A 154 14.63 -17.46 -5.97
CA TRP A 154 16.04 -17.25 -6.34
C TRP A 154 16.27 -15.92 -7.08
N VAL A 155 15.31 -15.03 -7.03
CA VAL A 155 15.46 -13.68 -7.60
C VAL A 155 16.55 -12.91 -6.84
N PRO A 156 17.46 -12.23 -7.55
CA PRO A 156 18.50 -11.41 -6.90
C PRO A 156 17.91 -10.35 -5.98
N LYS A 157 18.55 -10.13 -4.83
CA LYS A 157 18.09 -9.14 -3.84
C LYS A 157 17.90 -7.75 -4.42
N SER A 158 18.79 -7.31 -5.31
CA SER A 158 18.68 -6.01 -5.99
C SER A 158 17.40 -5.84 -6.79
N MET A 159 16.87 -6.91 -7.40
CA MET A 159 15.56 -6.88 -8.07
C MET A 159 14.40 -6.88 -7.09
N VAL A 160 14.51 -7.65 -5.99
CA VAL A 160 13.49 -7.70 -4.94
C VAL A 160 13.33 -6.34 -4.25
N GLU A 161 14.44 -5.65 -3.98
CA GLU A 161 14.46 -4.35 -3.31
C GLU A 161 13.97 -3.19 -4.19
N SER A 162 13.98 -3.34 -5.50
CA SER A 162 13.55 -2.31 -6.45
C SER A 162 12.16 -2.54 -7.03
N ASP A 163 11.56 -3.72 -6.84
CA ASP A 163 10.27 -4.06 -7.45
C ASP A 163 9.13 -4.01 -6.41
N PRO A 164 8.12 -3.13 -6.59
CA PRO A 164 7.00 -2.93 -5.65
C PRO A 164 6.21 -4.21 -5.38
N TYR A 165 6.22 -5.14 -6.31
CA TYR A 165 5.50 -6.40 -6.18
C TYR A 165 6.12 -7.39 -5.18
N TYR A 166 7.26 -7.04 -4.57
CA TYR A 166 7.83 -7.77 -3.43
C TYR A 166 7.56 -7.12 -2.07
N SER A 167 6.88 -5.97 -2.02
CA SER A 167 6.51 -5.33 -0.77
C SER A 167 5.41 -6.06 0.00
N SER A 168 5.22 -5.71 1.27
CA SER A 168 4.11 -6.21 2.09
C SER A 168 2.78 -5.65 1.62
N VAL A 169 2.76 -4.37 1.24
CA VAL A 169 1.59 -3.69 0.68
C VAL A 169 1.99 -2.74 -0.43
N VAL A 170 1.22 -2.73 -1.50
CA VAL A 170 1.30 -1.71 -2.55
C VAL A 170 0.15 -0.73 -2.35
N LEU A 171 0.47 0.56 -2.29
CA LEU A 171 -0.52 1.64 -2.21
C LEU A 171 -0.61 2.38 -3.54
N SER A 172 -1.84 2.63 -3.99
CA SER A 172 -2.12 3.46 -5.16
C SER A 172 -3.11 4.56 -4.78
N ASN A 173 -2.70 5.82 -4.93
CA ASN A 173 -3.55 6.98 -4.62
C ASN A 173 -4.23 7.51 -5.88
N LEU A 174 -5.33 6.88 -6.27
CA LEU A 174 -6.15 7.31 -7.40
C LEU A 174 -6.89 8.63 -7.11
N GLY A 175 -7.16 8.93 -5.84
CA GLY A 175 -7.77 10.19 -5.43
C GLY A 175 -6.95 11.41 -5.80
N SER A 176 -5.62 11.29 -5.89
CA SER A 176 -4.74 12.38 -6.31
C SER A 176 -4.93 12.79 -7.77
N ILE A 177 -5.54 11.95 -8.58
CA ILE A 177 -5.87 12.18 -9.99
C ILE A 177 -7.38 12.22 -10.26
N GLY A 178 -8.19 12.38 -9.19
CA GLY A 178 -9.65 12.51 -9.28
C GLY A 178 -10.40 11.25 -9.69
N LEU A 179 -9.85 10.06 -9.42
CA LEU A 179 -10.51 8.80 -9.73
C LEU A 179 -11.13 8.18 -8.48
N LYS A 180 -12.29 7.54 -8.69
CA LYS A 180 -12.97 6.73 -7.69
C LYS A 180 -12.10 5.53 -7.28
N CYS A 181 -12.40 4.99 -6.11
CA CYS A 181 -11.78 3.76 -5.67
C CYS A 181 -12.12 2.59 -6.60
N GLY A 182 -11.12 1.76 -6.85
CA GLY A 182 -11.24 0.50 -7.57
C GLY A 182 -10.50 -0.60 -6.85
N TYR A 183 -10.31 -1.74 -7.52
CA TYR A 183 -9.53 -2.86 -7.01
C TYR A 183 -8.48 -3.26 -8.04
N HIS A 184 -7.30 -3.62 -7.55
CA HIS A 184 -6.22 -4.11 -8.37
C HIS A 184 -6.01 -5.59 -8.12
N HIS A 185 -5.83 -6.37 -9.18
CA HIS A 185 -5.47 -7.78 -9.02
C HIS A 185 -4.06 -7.94 -8.45
N LEU A 186 -3.88 -8.91 -7.57
CA LEU A 186 -2.55 -9.33 -7.17
C LEU A 186 -1.83 -9.95 -8.38
N THR A 187 -0.58 -9.57 -8.57
CA THR A 187 0.21 -10.03 -9.72
C THR A 187 0.68 -11.48 -9.55
N ASN A 188 0.91 -12.17 -10.67
CA ASN A 188 1.54 -13.48 -10.65
C ASN A 188 3.07 -13.40 -10.48
N TRP A 189 3.60 -12.20 -10.53
CA TRP A 189 5.00 -11.84 -10.33
C TRP A 189 5.16 -11.25 -8.92
N GLY A 190 6.28 -11.59 -8.27
CA GLY A 190 6.55 -11.08 -6.93
C GLY A 190 5.75 -11.81 -5.84
N THR A 191 5.77 -11.23 -4.66
CA THR A 191 5.22 -11.83 -3.44
C THR A 191 4.23 -10.92 -2.71
N CYS A 192 3.85 -9.77 -3.29
CA CYS A 192 2.89 -8.85 -2.68
C CYS A 192 1.54 -9.54 -2.45
N SER A 193 1.04 -9.45 -1.24
CA SER A 193 -0.20 -10.11 -0.80
C SER A 193 -1.31 -9.14 -0.40
N LEU A 194 -1.03 -7.84 -0.41
CA LEU A 194 -1.98 -6.79 -0.06
C LEU A 194 -1.83 -5.60 -1.02
N PHE A 195 -2.92 -5.20 -1.64
CA PHE A 195 -3.01 -3.99 -2.46
C PHE A 195 -4.03 -3.04 -1.84
N CYS A 196 -3.69 -1.77 -1.68
CA CYS A 196 -4.59 -0.75 -1.17
C CYS A 196 -4.74 0.38 -2.18
N ILE A 197 -5.96 0.59 -2.66
CA ILE A 197 -6.31 1.71 -3.54
C ILE A 197 -7.06 2.76 -2.74
N VAL A 198 -6.56 3.98 -2.76
CA VAL A 198 -7.17 5.15 -2.14
C VAL A 198 -7.95 5.90 -3.21
N GLY A 199 -9.27 6.00 -3.06
CA GLY A 199 -10.14 6.73 -3.97
C GLY A 199 -10.20 8.23 -3.71
N GLU A 200 -10.95 8.94 -4.56
CA GLU A 200 -11.20 10.37 -4.38
C GLU A 200 -12.04 10.67 -3.14
N LYS A 201 -11.86 11.86 -2.60
CA LYS A 201 -12.74 12.40 -1.55
C LYS A 201 -14.11 12.73 -2.10
N LYS A 202 -15.15 12.42 -1.35
CA LYS A 202 -16.53 12.72 -1.71
C LYS A 202 -17.39 12.97 -0.48
N MET A 203 -18.43 13.77 -0.65
CA MET A 203 -19.49 13.90 0.37
C MET A 203 -20.41 12.68 0.30
N ALA A 204 -20.66 12.07 1.46
CA ALA A 204 -21.60 10.94 1.57
C ALA A 204 -22.48 11.09 2.81
N PRO A 205 -23.76 10.61 2.77
CA PRO A 205 -24.61 10.61 3.94
C PRO A 205 -24.17 9.56 4.95
N TYR A 206 -24.08 9.96 6.20
CA TYR A 206 -23.94 9.12 7.38
C TYR A 206 -25.24 9.11 8.15
N PHE A 207 -25.90 7.96 8.19
CA PHE A 207 -27.17 7.79 8.87
C PHE A 207 -26.99 7.61 10.37
N THR A 208 -27.78 8.34 11.14
CA THR A 208 -27.84 8.21 12.58
C THR A 208 -28.92 7.21 13.00
N ALA A 209 -28.92 6.79 14.27
CA ALA A 209 -29.83 5.76 14.77
C ALA A 209 -31.33 6.16 14.69
N ASP A 210 -31.63 7.45 14.66
CA ASP A 210 -32.99 8.01 14.52
C ASP A 210 -33.47 8.12 13.06
N GLY A 211 -32.63 7.71 12.10
CA GLY A 211 -32.94 7.78 10.66
C GLY A 211 -32.61 9.12 10.00
N SER A 212 -32.11 10.10 10.76
CA SER A 212 -31.54 11.31 10.16
C SER A 212 -30.19 11.03 9.54
N TYR A 213 -29.62 11.97 8.78
CA TYR A 213 -28.30 11.83 8.19
C TYR A 213 -27.51 13.12 8.24
N GLU A 214 -26.22 12.98 8.32
CA GLU A 214 -25.26 14.07 8.18
C GLU A 214 -24.41 13.83 6.94
N MET A 215 -24.16 14.89 6.16
CA MET A 215 -23.22 14.82 5.04
C MET A 215 -21.81 14.96 5.57
N ARG A 216 -20.97 13.93 5.37
CA ARG A 216 -19.59 13.92 5.78
C ARG A 216 -18.63 13.73 4.60
N GLU A 217 -17.45 14.32 4.68
CA GLU A 217 -16.39 14.05 3.71
C GLU A 217 -15.86 12.65 3.96
N THR A 218 -15.86 11.83 2.94
CA THR A 218 -15.44 10.43 2.98
C THR A 218 -14.52 10.09 1.83
N LEU A 219 -13.80 8.99 1.97
CA LEU A 219 -13.17 8.29 0.86
C LEU A 219 -13.44 6.79 0.94
N ASP A 220 -13.33 6.12 -0.18
CA ASP A 220 -13.37 4.66 -0.21
C ASP A 220 -11.95 4.11 -0.38
N LEU A 221 -11.62 3.07 0.40
CA LEU A 221 -10.43 2.24 0.25
C LEU A 221 -10.83 0.92 -0.38
N GLY A 222 -10.12 0.52 -1.43
CA GLY A 222 -10.26 -0.79 -2.06
C GLY A 222 -9.06 -1.66 -1.69
N LEU A 223 -9.30 -2.69 -0.91
CA LEU A 223 -8.29 -3.64 -0.49
C LEU A 223 -8.41 -4.91 -1.31
N THR A 224 -7.31 -5.34 -1.91
CA THR A 224 -7.20 -6.67 -2.51
C THR A 224 -6.22 -7.47 -1.67
N ILE A 225 -6.65 -8.63 -1.22
CA ILE A 225 -5.90 -9.51 -0.30
C ILE A 225 -5.76 -10.91 -0.88
N ASP A 226 -4.70 -11.60 -0.51
CA ASP A 226 -4.53 -13.02 -0.81
C ASP A 226 -5.25 -13.86 0.27
N GLU A 227 -6.46 -14.35 -0.04
CA GLU A 227 -7.30 -15.07 0.92
C GLU A 227 -6.72 -16.42 1.40
N ARG A 228 -5.66 -16.89 0.75
CA ARG A 228 -4.98 -18.13 1.15
C ARG A 228 -4.14 -17.96 2.42
N LEU A 229 -3.78 -16.73 2.81
CA LEU A 229 -2.85 -16.43 3.92
C LEU A 229 -3.52 -16.45 5.28
N ALA A 230 -4.81 -16.16 5.34
CA ALA A 230 -5.60 -16.14 6.57
C ALA A 230 -7.08 -16.36 6.26
N ASP A 231 -7.84 -16.73 7.27
CA ASP A 231 -9.29 -16.89 7.16
C ASP A 231 -10.03 -15.53 7.24
N GLY A 232 -11.32 -15.55 6.85
CA GLY A 232 -12.15 -14.34 6.83
C GLY A 232 -12.30 -13.68 8.19
N TYR A 233 -12.27 -14.44 9.30
CA TYR A 233 -12.32 -13.89 10.64
C TYR A 233 -11.07 -13.07 10.97
N TYR A 234 -9.90 -13.57 10.59
CA TYR A 234 -8.65 -12.85 10.77
C TYR A 234 -8.64 -11.54 9.97
N TYR A 235 -9.09 -11.58 8.71
CA TYR A 235 -9.22 -10.39 7.89
C TYR A 235 -10.25 -9.41 8.45
N SER A 236 -11.41 -9.89 8.91
CA SER A 236 -12.43 -9.02 9.53
C SER A 236 -11.87 -8.25 10.72
N LYS A 237 -11.15 -8.92 11.63
CA LYS A 237 -10.50 -8.25 12.76
C LYS A 237 -9.40 -7.27 12.30
N SER A 238 -8.68 -7.58 11.25
CA SER A 238 -7.65 -6.68 10.69
C SER A 238 -8.28 -5.41 10.10
N ILE A 239 -9.42 -5.54 9.42
CA ILE A 239 -10.16 -4.39 8.87
C ILE A 239 -10.78 -3.54 9.99
N LYS A 240 -11.30 -4.17 11.06
CA LYS A 240 -11.78 -3.44 12.24
C LYS A 240 -10.66 -2.61 12.86
N LEU A 241 -9.47 -3.20 13.04
CA LEU A 241 -8.30 -2.47 13.53
C LEU A 241 -7.91 -1.32 12.60
N LEU A 242 -7.89 -1.55 11.28
CA LEU A 242 -7.61 -0.49 10.31
C LEU A 242 -8.61 0.67 10.45
N LYS A 243 -9.90 0.35 10.51
CA LYS A 243 -10.96 1.34 10.67
C LYS A 243 -10.78 2.13 11.96
N TYR A 244 -10.54 1.44 13.07
CA TYR A 244 -10.32 2.05 14.37
C TYR A 244 -9.11 3.03 14.38
N LEU A 245 -7.99 2.64 13.76
CA LEU A 245 -6.82 3.52 13.65
C LEU A 245 -7.08 4.76 12.77
N LEU A 246 -7.93 4.64 11.75
CA LEU A 246 -8.32 5.77 10.91
C LEU A 246 -9.33 6.71 11.61
N GLU A 247 -10.12 6.18 12.54
CA GLU A 247 -11.02 6.95 13.42
C GLU A 247 -10.25 7.60 14.59
N HIS A 248 -9.08 7.04 14.97
CA HIS A 248 -8.21 7.50 16.05
C HIS A 248 -6.77 7.71 15.58
N PRO A 249 -6.52 8.67 14.67
CA PRO A 249 -5.21 8.86 14.05
C PRO A 249 -4.09 9.24 15.03
N GLU A 250 -4.42 9.74 16.21
CA GLU A 250 -3.46 10.01 17.30
C GLU A 250 -2.73 8.74 17.80
N LEU A 251 -3.32 7.56 17.61
CA LEU A 251 -2.68 6.28 17.95
C LEU A 251 -1.53 5.92 17.01
N LEU A 252 -1.39 6.61 15.88
CA LEU A 252 -0.30 6.44 14.93
C LEU A 252 0.97 7.20 15.35
N GLU A 253 0.90 8.05 16.37
CA GLU A 253 2.06 8.65 17.00
C GLU A 253 2.83 7.67 17.91
N ARG A 254 2.18 6.56 18.27
CA ARG A 254 2.78 5.49 19.05
C ARG A 254 3.44 4.45 18.14
N PRO A 255 4.47 3.75 18.63
CA PRO A 255 5.15 2.69 17.87
C PRO A 255 4.21 1.70 17.20
N ALA A 256 4.56 1.24 16.01
CA ALA A 256 3.71 0.32 15.24
C ALA A 256 3.51 -1.04 15.94
N ASN A 257 4.45 -1.48 16.76
CA ASN A 257 4.38 -2.71 17.55
C ASN A 257 3.59 -2.56 18.87
N GLU A 258 3.18 -1.34 19.24
CA GLU A 258 2.37 -1.13 20.43
C GLU A 258 0.94 -1.63 20.17
N GLU A 259 0.46 -2.53 21.03
CA GLU A 259 -0.89 -3.09 20.93
C GLU A 259 -1.96 -2.04 21.13
N VAL A 260 -3.05 -2.20 20.42
CA VAL A 260 -4.22 -1.31 20.48
C VAL A 260 -5.44 -2.14 20.84
N ASP A 261 -6.16 -1.74 21.89
CA ASP A 261 -7.44 -2.34 22.26
C ASP A 261 -8.56 -1.77 21.39
N TYR A 262 -9.10 -2.58 20.49
CA TYR A 262 -10.14 -2.21 19.54
C TYR A 262 -11.32 -3.20 19.51
N ASP A 263 -11.29 -4.26 20.33
CA ASP A 263 -12.30 -5.32 20.31
C ASP A 263 -13.60 -4.94 21.04
N HIS A 264 -13.63 -3.84 21.76
CA HIS A 264 -14.78 -3.38 22.56
C HIS A 264 -15.63 -2.30 21.86
N HIS A 265 -15.38 -2.04 20.55
CA HIS A 265 -16.10 -1.02 19.77
C HIS A 265 -16.80 -1.60 18.54
#